data_37405641aad118a550ea146eec4a95cf
#
_entry.id   37405641aad118a550ea146eec4a95cf
#
_cell.length_a   1.000
_cell.length_b   1.000
_cell.length_c   1.000
_cell.angle_alpha   90.00
_cell.angle_beta   90.00
_cell.angle_gamma   90.00
#
_symmetry.space_group_name_H-M   'P 1'
#
loop_
_entity.id
_entity.type
_entity.pdbx_description
1 polymer ?
#
loop_
_entity_poly.entity_id
_entity_poly.type
_entity_poly.pdbx_seq_one_letter_code
_entity_poly.pdbx_strand_id
1 'polypeptide(L)'
;MSYVRRLYESPAPELDLGTFRQSGTVLLSNDVAGFHYDANFIVTEETEFGVRRAQLAQTLSVSHSLKKFTISGEIWHFTQPYFNSNAVGNLWAVAYPIRRNLVIDCGFDHGFTHTSTNWEEFIGFTWLLPHRLWSR
;
A
#
# COMPACT_ATOMS: atom_id res chain seq x y z
N MET A 1 14.86 -1.41 -0.27
CA MET A 1 14.88 0.01 0.12
C MET A 1 14.62 0.87 -1.11
N SER A 2 13.71 1.81 -1.03
CA SER A 2 13.40 2.73 -2.14
C SER A 2 13.41 4.18 -1.66
N TYR A 3 13.68 5.09 -2.58
CA TYR A 3 13.59 6.52 -2.37
C TYR A 3 12.87 7.15 -3.56
N VAL A 4 11.88 7.97 -3.29
CA VAL A 4 11.09 8.69 -4.29
C VAL A 4 11.12 10.18 -3.98
N ARG A 5 11.33 10.99 -5.01
CA ARG A 5 11.24 12.44 -4.92
C ARG A 5 10.34 12.98 -6.01
N ARG A 6 9.37 13.79 -5.64
CA ARG A 6 8.54 14.53 -6.59
C ARG A 6 9.36 15.71 -7.15
N LEU A 7 9.36 15.87 -8.46
CA LEU A 7 10.09 16.93 -9.15
C LEU A 7 9.19 18.13 -9.48
N TYR A 8 7.88 17.98 -9.48
CA TYR A 8 6.91 19.03 -9.79
C TYR A 8 5.62 18.80 -9.01
N GLU A 9 4.83 19.86 -8.84
CA GLU A 9 3.49 19.78 -8.26
C GLU A 9 2.49 19.27 -9.30
N SER A 10 1.50 18.49 -8.86
CA SER A 10 0.45 18.01 -9.74
C SER A 10 -0.45 19.19 -10.17
N PRO A 11 -0.81 19.29 -11.46
CA PRO A 11 -1.78 20.27 -11.92
C PRO A 11 -3.23 19.93 -11.52
N ALA A 12 -3.47 18.74 -10.95
CA ALA A 12 -4.78 18.27 -10.50
C ALA A 12 -4.77 18.10 -8.97
N PRO A 13 -4.97 19.18 -8.20
CA PRO A 13 -4.88 19.16 -6.74
C PRO A 13 -5.87 18.20 -6.06
N GLU A 14 -7.01 17.91 -6.68
CA GLU A 14 -7.97 16.91 -6.22
C GLU A 14 -7.47 15.46 -6.32
N LEU A 15 -6.46 15.19 -7.13
CA LEU A 15 -5.76 13.91 -7.23
C LEU A 15 -4.46 13.90 -6.45
N ASP A 16 -4.08 15.04 -5.89
CA ASP A 16 -2.87 15.22 -5.12
C ASP A 16 -3.17 14.93 -3.65
N LEU A 17 -2.95 13.70 -3.20
CA LEU A 17 -3.08 13.28 -1.81
C LEU A 17 -2.01 13.94 -0.92
N GLY A 18 -2.07 15.26 -0.85
CA GLY A 18 -1.08 16.09 -0.16
C GLY A 18 0.17 16.39 -0.99
N THR A 19 0.87 17.43 -0.61
CA THR A 19 2.12 17.87 -1.24
C THR A 19 3.30 17.05 -0.75
N PHE A 20 3.29 15.76 -1.04
CA PHE A 20 4.44 14.89 -0.79
C PHE A 20 5.61 15.30 -1.70
N ARG A 21 6.76 15.57 -1.10
CA ARG A 21 7.97 15.98 -1.84
C ARG A 21 9.01 14.90 -1.96
N GLN A 22 9.20 14.13 -0.91
CA GLN A 22 10.15 13.00 -0.90
C GLN A 22 9.67 11.92 0.07
N SER A 23 9.97 10.68 -0.28
CA SER A 23 9.63 9.52 0.52
C SER A 23 10.79 8.53 0.52
N GLY A 24 11.05 7.94 1.67
CA GLY A 24 11.96 6.81 1.83
C GLY A 24 11.19 5.60 2.34
N THR A 25 11.44 4.44 1.76
CA THR A 25 10.82 3.17 2.16
C THR A 25 11.87 2.13 2.48
N VAL A 26 11.72 1.47 3.61
CA VAL A 26 12.42 0.24 3.97
C VAL A 26 11.40 -0.89 3.95
N LEU A 27 11.69 -1.94 3.17
CA LEU A 27 10.87 -3.13 3.05
C LEU A 27 11.69 -4.31 3.55
N LEU A 28 11.08 -5.10 4.44
CA LEU A 28 11.63 -6.33 4.99
C LEU A 28 10.66 -7.46 4.67
N SER A 29 11.15 -8.51 4.01
CA SER A 29 10.35 -9.68 3.64
C SER A 29 11.01 -10.94 4.15
N ASN A 30 10.21 -11.91 4.60
CA ASN A 30 10.69 -13.22 5.03
C ASN A 30 9.59 -14.28 4.88
N ASP A 31 10.04 -15.51 4.63
CA ASP A 31 9.18 -16.70 4.56
C ASP A 31 9.43 -17.59 5.76
N VAL A 32 8.38 -17.87 6.54
CA VAL A 32 8.46 -18.72 7.72
C VAL A 32 7.30 -19.69 7.74
N ALA A 33 7.57 -20.99 7.80
CA ALA A 33 6.57 -22.06 7.93
C ALA A 33 5.44 -22.01 6.88
N GLY A 34 5.74 -21.56 5.65
CA GLY A 34 4.77 -21.45 4.56
C GLY A 34 3.93 -20.17 4.56
N PHE A 35 4.23 -19.26 5.48
CA PHE A 35 3.69 -17.91 5.49
C PHE A 35 4.73 -16.94 4.97
N HIS A 36 4.28 -15.99 4.15
CA HIS A 36 5.09 -14.86 3.70
C HIS A 36 4.75 -13.63 4.52
N TYR A 37 5.76 -12.95 5.03
CA TYR A 37 5.65 -11.74 5.86
C TYR A 37 6.35 -10.58 5.18
N ASP A 38 5.67 -9.44 5.11
CA ASP A 38 6.25 -8.17 4.67
C ASP A 38 6.04 -7.10 5.75
N ALA A 39 7.10 -6.40 6.09
CA ALA A 39 7.04 -5.22 6.95
C ALA A 39 7.58 -4.01 6.19
N ASN A 40 6.78 -2.95 6.13
CA ASN A 40 7.14 -1.70 5.48
C ASN A 40 7.25 -0.57 6.50
N PHE A 41 8.30 0.20 6.36
CA PHE A 41 8.50 1.46 7.07
C PHE A 41 8.69 2.57 6.04
N ILE A 42 7.79 3.54 6.05
CA ILE A 42 7.76 4.62 5.07
C ILE A 42 7.85 5.94 5.84
N VAL A 43 8.76 6.80 5.40
CA VAL A 43 8.85 8.19 5.87
C VAL A 43 8.57 9.08 4.67
N THR A 44 7.56 9.92 4.78
CA THR A 44 7.16 10.85 3.72
C THR A 44 7.22 12.27 4.24
N GLU A 45 7.83 13.17 3.49
CA GLU A 45 7.75 14.60 3.76
C GLU A 45 6.44 15.14 3.20
N GLU A 46 5.59 15.64 4.07
CA GLU A 46 4.35 16.32 3.71
C GLU A 46 4.46 17.82 3.94
N THR A 47 3.80 18.60 3.10
CA THR A 47 3.72 20.04 3.24
C THR A 47 2.29 20.49 3.16
N GLU A 48 1.77 21.08 4.21
CA GLU A 48 0.44 21.68 4.27
C GLU A 48 0.55 23.08 4.85
N PHE A 49 -0.15 24.05 4.24
CA PHE A 49 -0.09 25.47 4.63
C PHE A 49 1.33 26.04 4.75
N GLY A 50 2.27 25.59 3.92
CA GLY A 50 3.68 26.01 3.96
C GLY A 50 4.51 25.42 5.08
N VAL A 51 3.95 24.57 5.94
CA VAL A 51 4.66 23.86 7.02
C VAL A 51 5.03 22.47 6.55
N ARG A 52 6.30 22.10 6.72
CA ARG A 52 6.79 20.74 6.41
C ARG A 52 6.74 19.87 7.65
N ARG A 53 6.21 18.67 7.51
CA ARG A 53 6.17 17.65 8.55
C ARG A 53 6.49 16.29 7.98
N ALA A 54 6.99 15.38 8.83
CA ALA A 54 7.19 13.98 8.45
C ALA A 54 5.96 13.16 8.82
N GLN A 55 5.42 12.43 7.83
CA GLN A 55 4.48 11.35 8.05
C GLN A 55 5.25 10.03 8.13
N LEU A 56 4.90 9.20 9.11
CA LEU A 56 5.41 7.85 9.26
C LEU A 56 4.29 6.86 8.93
N ALA A 57 4.58 5.93 8.04
CA ALA A 57 3.69 4.81 7.75
C ALA A 57 4.38 3.49 8.09
N GLN A 58 3.64 2.56 8.67
CA GLN A 58 4.11 1.24 9.03
C GLN A 58 3.04 0.24 8.62
N THR A 59 3.45 -0.81 7.91
CA THR A 59 2.55 -1.91 7.58
C THR A 59 3.22 -3.23 7.91
N LEU A 60 2.42 -4.18 8.34
CA LEU A 60 2.81 -5.57 8.52
C LEU A 60 1.77 -6.44 7.85
N SER A 61 2.16 -7.15 6.81
CA SER A 61 1.32 -8.09 6.11
C SER A 61 1.77 -9.52 6.33
N VAL A 62 0.82 -10.44 6.27
CA VAL A 62 1.04 -11.88 6.24
C VAL A 62 0.19 -12.49 5.15
N SER A 63 0.76 -13.37 4.36
CA SER A 63 0.03 -14.11 3.35
C SER A 63 0.35 -15.60 3.40
N HIS A 64 -0.62 -16.41 2.97
CA HIS A 64 -0.50 -17.86 2.89
C HIS A 64 -1.26 -18.39 1.68
N SER A 65 -0.62 -19.32 0.97
CA SER A 65 -1.22 -19.96 -0.21
C SER A 65 -1.94 -21.24 0.18
N LEU A 66 -3.25 -21.29 -0.04
CA LEU A 66 -4.11 -22.46 0.14
C LEU A 66 -4.51 -23.01 -1.24
N LYS A 67 -3.80 -23.98 -1.73
CA LYS A 67 -3.99 -24.57 -3.08
C LYS A 67 -3.83 -23.50 -4.17
N LYS A 68 -4.96 -23.02 -4.72
CA LYS A 68 -5.00 -21.98 -5.76
C LYS A 68 -5.29 -20.57 -5.21
N PHE A 69 -5.67 -20.46 -3.95
CA PHE A 69 -5.96 -19.18 -3.34
C PHE A 69 -4.75 -18.69 -2.55
N THR A 70 -4.53 -17.40 -2.57
CA THR A 70 -3.64 -16.73 -1.61
C THR A 70 -4.51 -15.84 -0.74
N ILE A 71 -4.46 -16.06 0.57
CA ILE A 71 -5.14 -15.23 1.55
C ILE A 71 -4.08 -14.34 2.17
N SER A 72 -4.35 -13.05 2.30
CA SER A 72 -3.48 -12.08 2.94
C SER A 72 -4.23 -11.23 3.94
N GLY A 73 -3.53 -10.83 4.99
CA GLY A 73 -3.98 -9.85 5.95
C GLY A 73 -2.87 -8.84 6.21
N GLU A 74 -3.22 -7.58 6.38
CA GLU A 74 -2.29 -6.50 6.68
C GLU A 74 -2.85 -5.65 7.82
N ILE A 75 -1.98 -5.20 8.71
CA ILE A 75 -2.24 -4.13 9.67
C ILE A 75 -1.43 -2.94 9.23
N TRP A 76 -2.05 -1.78 9.17
CA TRP A 76 -1.41 -0.55 8.79
C TRP A 76 -1.63 0.56 9.84
N HIS A 77 -0.63 1.42 9.94
CA HIS A 77 -0.63 2.59 10.80
C HIS A 77 0.02 3.76 10.08
N PHE A 78 -0.66 4.92 10.10
CA PHE A 78 -0.14 6.19 9.59
C PHE A 78 -0.20 7.25 10.68
N THR A 79 0.90 7.97 10.88
CA THR A 79 0.84 9.22 11.63
C THR A 79 0.21 10.29 10.74
N GLN A 80 -0.62 11.13 11.34
CA GLN A 80 -1.23 12.27 10.65
C GLN A 80 -0.66 13.56 11.25
N PRO A 81 0.43 14.11 10.69
CA PRO A 81 1.20 15.17 11.34
C PRO A 81 0.43 16.49 11.49
N TYR A 82 -0.70 16.65 10.78
CA TYR A 82 -1.57 17.83 10.85
C TYR A 82 -2.84 17.61 11.66
N PHE A 83 -3.09 16.37 12.11
CA PHE A 83 -4.24 15.99 12.93
C PHE A 83 -3.76 15.45 14.28
N ASN A 84 -4.61 15.55 15.29
CA ASN A 84 -4.29 15.03 16.64
C ASN A 84 -4.48 13.52 16.81
N SER A 85 -4.68 12.80 15.73
CA SER A 85 -5.00 11.37 15.75
C SER A 85 -4.28 10.66 14.61
N ASN A 86 -3.74 9.48 14.88
CA ASN A 86 -3.17 8.61 13.87
C ASN A 86 -4.28 7.79 13.20
N ALA A 87 -4.03 7.36 11.98
CA ALA A 87 -4.87 6.42 11.27
C ALA A 87 -4.35 4.99 11.45
N VAL A 88 -5.22 4.08 11.81
CA VAL A 88 -4.92 2.65 12.01
C VAL A 88 -6.05 1.83 11.41
N GLY A 89 -5.71 0.72 10.78
CA GLY A 89 -6.69 -0.20 10.22
C GLY A 89 -6.09 -1.54 9.84
N ASN A 90 -6.91 -2.35 9.23
CA ASN A 90 -6.52 -3.64 8.69
C ASN A 90 -7.13 -3.86 7.29
N LEU A 91 -6.40 -4.60 6.47
CA LEU A 91 -6.82 -5.03 5.14
C LEU A 91 -6.82 -6.56 5.09
N TRP A 92 -7.83 -7.12 4.45
CA TRP A 92 -7.90 -8.54 4.14
C TRP A 92 -8.17 -8.73 2.67
N ALA A 93 -7.44 -9.65 2.05
CA ALA A 93 -7.58 -9.92 0.63
C ALA A 93 -7.46 -11.41 0.32
N VAL A 94 -8.11 -11.79 -0.79
CA VAL A 94 -7.99 -13.11 -1.39
C VAL A 94 -7.65 -12.93 -2.86
N ALA A 95 -6.60 -13.60 -3.31
CA ALA A 95 -6.20 -13.64 -4.71
C ALA A 95 -6.40 -15.04 -5.30
N TYR A 96 -6.85 -15.09 -6.55
CA TYR A 96 -7.08 -16.31 -7.29
C TYR A 96 -6.50 -16.25 -8.71
N PRO A 97 -5.51 -17.10 -9.06
CA PRO A 97 -4.99 -17.18 -10.43
C PRO A 97 -5.98 -17.91 -11.34
N ILE A 98 -6.67 -17.17 -12.20
CA ILE A 98 -7.55 -17.73 -13.24
C ILE A 98 -6.71 -18.44 -14.31
N ARG A 99 -5.57 -17.82 -14.67
CA ARG A 99 -4.60 -18.32 -15.65
C ARG A 99 -3.19 -18.02 -15.14
N ARG A 100 -2.17 -18.59 -15.80
CA ARG A 100 -0.75 -18.33 -15.45
C ARG A 100 -0.35 -16.86 -15.52
N ASN A 101 -1.07 -16.08 -16.29
CA ASN A 101 -0.81 -14.66 -16.51
C ASN A 101 -1.95 -13.73 -16.07
N LEU A 102 -2.98 -14.26 -15.40
CA LEU A 102 -4.13 -13.49 -14.92
C LEU A 102 -4.51 -13.91 -13.52
N VAL A 103 -4.43 -12.97 -12.59
CA VAL A 103 -4.87 -13.11 -11.20
C VAL A 103 -6.01 -12.13 -10.98
N ILE A 104 -7.07 -12.57 -10.31
CA ILE A 104 -8.11 -11.69 -9.74
C ILE A 104 -7.90 -11.67 -8.24
N ASP A 105 -8.08 -10.50 -7.65
CA ASP A 105 -8.05 -10.29 -6.21
C ASP A 105 -9.26 -9.47 -5.78
N CYS A 106 -9.70 -9.70 -4.56
CA CYS A 106 -10.71 -8.90 -3.89
C CYS A 106 -10.42 -8.86 -2.39
N GLY A 107 -10.92 -7.84 -1.74
CA GLY A 107 -10.71 -7.68 -0.32
C GLY A 107 -11.46 -6.50 0.24
N PHE A 108 -11.18 -6.21 1.50
CA PHE A 108 -11.70 -5.06 2.20
C PHE A 108 -10.65 -4.47 3.13
N ASP A 109 -10.77 -3.18 3.36
CA ASP A 109 -10.04 -2.42 4.36
C ASP A 109 -11.03 -1.93 5.43
N HIS A 110 -10.60 -1.94 6.68
CA HIS A 110 -11.36 -1.43 7.81
C HIS A 110 -10.49 -0.59 8.73
N GLY A 111 -10.84 0.69 8.83
CA GLY A 111 -10.17 1.61 9.73
C GLY A 111 -10.73 1.57 11.14
N PHE A 112 -9.84 1.66 12.13
CA PHE A 112 -10.19 1.60 13.55
C PHE A 112 -10.27 2.97 14.22
N THR A 113 -9.78 4.01 13.55
CA THR A 113 -9.75 5.37 14.10
C THR A 113 -10.70 6.28 13.33
N HIS A 114 -11.13 7.37 13.97
CA HIS A 114 -12.03 8.36 13.34
C HIS A 114 -11.44 9.03 12.09
N THR A 115 -10.13 8.96 11.92
CA THR A 115 -9.41 9.52 10.77
C THR A 115 -9.12 8.49 9.69
N SER A 116 -9.50 7.24 9.92
CA SER A 116 -9.40 6.16 8.95
C SER A 116 -10.72 6.01 8.18
N THR A 117 -10.65 5.50 6.95
CA THR A 117 -11.83 5.04 6.21
C THR A 117 -12.53 3.93 6.98
N ASN A 118 -13.83 4.04 7.22
CA ASN A 118 -14.55 3.03 8.01
C ASN A 118 -14.54 1.67 7.33
N TRP A 119 -14.96 1.62 6.06
CA TRP A 119 -14.97 0.42 5.24
C TRP A 119 -14.68 0.79 3.80
N GLU A 120 -13.81 0.02 3.18
CA GLU A 120 -13.52 0.09 1.75
C GLU A 120 -13.44 -1.34 1.20
N GLU A 121 -14.13 -1.59 0.09
CA GLU A 121 -14.08 -2.87 -0.63
C GLU A 121 -13.40 -2.65 -1.96
N PHE A 122 -12.62 -3.64 -2.41
CA PHE A 122 -11.96 -3.57 -3.71
C PHE A 122 -12.01 -4.89 -4.45
N ILE A 123 -12.00 -4.79 -5.77
CA ILE A 123 -11.78 -5.88 -6.71
C ILE A 123 -10.71 -5.42 -7.68
N GLY A 124 -9.70 -6.25 -7.87
CA GLY A 124 -8.59 -5.99 -8.77
C GLY A 124 -8.30 -7.14 -9.70
N PHE A 125 -7.46 -6.87 -10.69
CA PHE A 125 -6.87 -7.91 -11.50
C PHE A 125 -5.44 -7.54 -11.88
N THR A 126 -4.57 -8.54 -11.91
CA THR A 126 -3.20 -8.43 -12.38
C THR A 126 -3.04 -9.26 -13.63
N TRP A 127 -2.66 -8.62 -14.75
CA TRP A 127 -2.40 -9.30 -16.00
C TRP A 127 -0.93 -9.13 -16.41
N LEU A 128 -0.21 -10.25 -16.47
CA LEU A 128 1.16 -10.29 -16.96
C LEU A 128 1.14 -10.35 -18.48
N LEU A 129 1.59 -9.27 -19.11
CA LEU A 129 1.74 -9.21 -20.56
C LEU A 129 2.96 -10.03 -21.02
N PRO A 130 2.91 -10.65 -22.22
CA PRO A 130 4.05 -11.38 -22.73
C PRO A 130 5.26 -10.46 -22.94
N HIS A 131 6.45 -10.99 -22.72
CA HIS A 131 7.74 -10.28 -22.61
C HIS A 131 8.15 -9.42 -23.82
N ARG A 132 7.42 -9.44 -24.94
CA ARG A 132 7.75 -8.67 -26.14
C ARG A 132 6.55 -7.86 -26.61
N LEU A 133 6.41 -6.67 -26.04
CA LEU A 133 5.51 -5.65 -26.61
C LEU A 133 6.18 -4.84 -27.72
N TRP A 134 7.52 -4.92 -27.84
CA TRP A 134 8.29 -4.29 -28.90
C TRP A 134 9.25 -5.30 -29.55
N SER A 135 9.12 -5.51 -30.85
CA SER A 135 10.19 -6.09 -31.68
C SER A 135 11.27 -5.01 -31.87
N ARG A 136 12.51 -5.34 -31.58
CA ARG A 136 13.64 -4.53 -32.07
C ARG A 136 13.73 -4.65 -33.56
#